data_7e2976a45923bf901b1e49fb1f4f730c
#
_entry.id   7e2976a45923bf901b1e49fb1f4f730c
#
_cell.length_a   1.000
_cell.length_b   1.000
_cell.length_c   1.000
_cell.angle_alpha   90.00
_cell.angle_beta   90.00
_cell.angle_gamma   90.00
#
_symmetry.space_group_name_H-M   'P 1'
#
loop_
_entity.id
_entity.type
_entity.pdbx_description
1 polymer ?
#
loop_
_entity_poly.entity_id
_entity_poly.type
_entity_poly.pdbx_seq_one_letter_code
_entity_poly.pdbx_strand_id
1 'polypeptide(L)'
;ELQYQLSESALKKAEAELSIAKINVERCNIVAPYDGKVMDVYTNIFTNIEQREPLMDIVGDGLLEAEIVAPSNWLKWLKKGHSVKITIDETGEVLDAIIISLGAAVDAASQTIELKAQFNKKYESLIPGMSGIVKFE
;
A
#
# COMPACT_ATOMS: atom_id res chain seq x y z
N GLU A 1 -3.59 -9.87 54.18
CA GLU A 1 -4.24 -10.11 52.84
C GLU A 1 -4.53 -8.81 52.11
N LEU A 2 -5.22 -7.84 52.73
CA LEU A 2 -5.56 -6.55 52.12
C LEU A 2 -4.32 -5.73 51.73
N GLN A 3 -3.28 -5.75 52.57
CA GLN A 3 -2.04 -5.01 52.32
C GLN A 3 -1.24 -5.59 51.15
N TYR A 4 -1.30 -6.89 50.95
CA TYR A 4 -0.71 -7.57 49.79
C TYR A 4 -1.44 -7.19 48.50
N GLN A 5 -2.76 -7.20 48.51
CA GLN A 5 -3.59 -6.80 47.34
C GLN A 5 -3.39 -5.32 46.97
N LEU A 6 -3.22 -4.44 47.97
CA LEU A 6 -2.90 -3.04 47.73
C LEU A 6 -1.53 -2.87 47.07
N SER A 7 -0.54 -3.62 47.55
CA SER A 7 0.81 -3.58 46.97
C SER A 7 0.85 -4.15 45.54
N GLU A 8 0.11 -5.21 45.26
CA GLU A 8 -0.01 -5.80 43.92
C GLU A 8 -0.71 -4.82 42.95
N SER A 9 -1.76 -4.16 43.42
CA SER A 9 -2.47 -3.16 42.61
C SER A 9 -1.58 -1.94 42.31
N ALA A 10 -0.79 -1.49 43.28
CA ALA A 10 0.18 -0.42 43.11
C ALA A 10 1.29 -0.80 42.10
N LEU A 11 1.77 -2.03 42.17
CA LEU A 11 2.75 -2.55 41.20
C LEU A 11 2.18 -2.55 39.76
N LYS A 12 0.99 -3.13 39.58
CA LYS A 12 0.31 -3.16 38.28
C LYS A 12 0.09 -1.76 37.71
N LYS A 13 -0.28 -0.80 38.55
CA LYS A 13 -0.44 0.60 38.16
C LYS A 13 0.89 1.19 37.67
N ALA A 14 1.96 1.01 38.44
CA ALA A 14 3.29 1.51 38.09
C ALA A 14 3.82 0.88 36.78
N GLU A 15 3.59 -0.41 36.58
CA GLU A 15 3.94 -1.10 35.33
C GLU A 15 3.15 -0.55 34.12
N ALA A 16 1.87 -0.26 34.29
CA ALA A 16 1.05 0.35 33.24
C ALA A 16 1.54 1.77 32.89
N GLU A 17 1.85 2.58 33.90
CA GLU A 17 2.40 3.94 33.72
C GLU A 17 3.76 3.89 33.00
N LEU A 18 4.64 2.93 33.36
CA LEU A 18 5.92 2.71 32.69
C LEU A 18 5.72 2.30 31.22
N SER A 19 4.76 1.43 30.95
CA SER A 19 4.42 1.01 29.57
C SER A 19 3.96 2.17 28.72
N ILE A 20 3.08 3.03 29.25
CA ILE A 20 2.63 4.25 28.57
C ILE A 20 3.79 5.19 28.31
N ALA A 21 4.68 5.41 29.28
CA ALA A 21 5.84 6.26 29.10
C ALA A 21 6.79 5.73 28.02
N LYS A 22 7.02 4.42 27.95
CA LYS A 22 7.82 3.78 26.90
C LYS A 22 7.21 3.99 25.50
N ILE A 23 5.91 3.74 25.34
CA ILE A 23 5.20 3.95 24.09
C ILE A 23 5.32 5.42 23.64
N ASN A 24 5.23 6.37 24.56
CA ASN A 24 5.36 7.78 24.21
C ASN A 24 6.78 8.12 23.72
N VAL A 25 7.82 7.52 24.33
CA VAL A 25 9.20 7.68 23.85
C VAL A 25 9.40 7.03 22.47
N GLU A 26 8.86 5.84 22.25
CA GLU A 26 8.92 5.15 20.95
C GLU A 26 8.27 5.98 19.84
N ARG A 27 7.16 6.64 20.14
CA ARG A 27 6.48 7.53 19.18
C ARG A 27 7.29 8.76 18.78
N CYS A 28 8.31 9.14 19.55
CA CYS A 28 9.23 10.21 19.17
C CYS A 28 10.20 9.82 18.05
N ASN A 29 10.29 8.52 17.76
CA ASN A 29 11.12 8.00 16.66
C ASN A 29 10.22 7.39 15.58
N ILE A 30 9.94 8.15 14.55
CA ILE A 30 9.11 7.70 13.43
C ILE A 30 10.00 7.03 12.40
N VAL A 31 9.76 5.75 12.16
CA VAL A 31 10.49 4.95 11.18
C VAL A 31 9.60 4.60 10.00
N ALA A 32 10.18 4.44 8.82
CA ALA A 32 9.45 3.96 7.64
C ALA A 32 8.91 2.55 7.91
N PRO A 33 7.63 2.28 7.63
CA PRO A 33 7.02 0.98 7.89
C PRO A 33 7.42 -0.09 6.87
N TYR A 34 8.01 0.29 5.75
CA TYR A 34 8.47 -0.59 4.66
C TYR A 34 9.57 0.10 3.86
N ASP A 35 10.30 -0.69 3.07
CA ASP A 35 11.30 -0.19 2.14
C ASP A 35 10.63 0.53 0.97
N GLY A 36 11.16 1.69 0.59
CA GLY A 36 10.56 2.51 -0.45
C GLY A 36 11.36 3.76 -0.77
N LYS A 37 10.80 4.56 -1.66
CA LYS A 37 11.33 5.88 -2.03
C LYS A 37 10.44 6.96 -1.48
N VAL A 38 11.06 8.02 -0.92
CA VAL A 38 10.32 9.21 -0.49
C VAL A 38 9.85 9.95 -1.74
N MET A 39 8.54 10.22 -1.81
CA MET A 39 7.91 10.96 -2.89
C MET A 39 7.83 12.44 -2.55
N ASP A 40 7.23 12.76 -1.42
CA ASP A 40 7.09 14.12 -0.93
C ASP A 40 7.40 14.23 0.56
N VAL A 41 7.92 15.38 0.98
CA VAL A 41 8.18 15.72 2.39
C VAL A 41 7.43 17.00 2.73
N TYR A 42 6.53 16.92 3.71
CA TYR A 42 5.63 18.02 4.10
C TYR A 42 6.16 18.84 5.28
N THR A 43 7.20 18.37 5.95
CA THR A 43 7.75 19.03 7.15
C THR A 43 9.20 19.43 6.96
N ASN A 44 9.65 20.39 7.75
CA ASN A 44 11.03 20.84 7.78
C ASN A 44 11.66 20.59 9.15
N ILE A 45 12.98 20.63 9.20
CA ILE A 45 13.72 20.55 10.46
C ILE A 45 13.30 21.73 11.35
N PHE A 46 13.12 21.48 12.65
CA PHE A 46 12.69 22.46 13.66
C PHE A 46 11.22 22.94 13.51
N THR A 47 10.42 22.29 12.70
CA THR A 47 8.98 22.55 12.64
C THR A 47 8.27 21.76 13.75
N ASN A 48 7.36 22.43 14.44
CA ASN A 48 6.46 21.75 15.36
C ASN A 48 5.37 21.04 14.57
N ILE A 49 5.16 19.76 14.84
CA ILE A 49 4.16 18.92 14.17
C ILE A 49 3.05 18.54 15.14
N GLU A 50 1.83 18.55 14.66
CA GLU A 50 0.67 18.10 15.42
C GLU A 50 0.40 16.61 15.23
N GLN A 51 -0.42 16.05 16.11
CA GLN A 51 -0.86 14.66 15.96
C GLN A 51 -1.66 14.50 14.67
N ARG A 52 -1.35 13.45 13.88
CA ARG A 52 -1.97 13.10 12.60
C ARG A 52 -1.59 14.03 11.43
N GLU A 53 -0.66 14.91 11.62
CA GLU A 53 -0.12 15.71 10.52
C GLU A 53 0.73 14.82 9.61
N PRO A 54 0.53 14.86 8.26
CA PRO A 54 1.34 14.09 7.34
C PRO A 54 2.78 14.61 7.33
N LEU A 55 3.76 13.73 7.43
CA LEU A 55 5.17 14.08 7.46
C LEU A 55 5.82 13.92 6.08
N MET A 56 5.55 12.80 5.44
CA MET A 56 6.09 12.47 4.11
C MET A 56 5.26 11.36 3.47
N ASP A 57 5.33 11.29 2.15
CA ASP A 57 4.80 10.19 1.36
C ASP A 57 5.92 9.26 0.93
N ILE A 58 5.70 7.96 1.13
CA ILE A 58 6.64 6.91 0.77
C ILE A 58 5.96 5.95 -0.20
N VAL A 59 6.58 5.74 -1.36
CA VAL A 59 6.17 4.72 -2.33
C VAL A 59 6.97 3.45 -2.09
N GLY A 60 6.27 2.34 -1.85
CA GLY A 60 6.90 1.03 -1.61
C GLY A 60 7.73 0.57 -2.81
N ASP A 61 8.85 -0.08 -2.53
CA ASP A 61 9.79 -0.60 -3.53
C ASP A 61 9.43 -2.03 -4.00
N GLY A 62 8.16 -2.43 -3.84
CA GLY A 62 7.63 -3.72 -4.27
C GLY A 62 7.35 -3.82 -5.77
N LEU A 63 6.83 -4.98 -6.18
CA LEU A 63 6.30 -5.15 -7.53
C LEU A 63 5.09 -4.24 -7.72
N LEU A 64 5.09 -3.50 -8.80
CA LEU A 64 3.97 -2.64 -9.15
C LEU A 64 2.78 -3.46 -9.67
N GLU A 65 1.61 -2.93 -9.46
CA GLU A 65 0.35 -3.47 -9.97
C GLU A 65 -0.25 -2.49 -10.98
N ALA A 66 -0.85 -3.04 -12.02
CA ALA A 66 -1.63 -2.28 -12.99
C ALA A 66 -3.12 -2.48 -12.67
N GLU A 67 -3.85 -1.38 -12.60
CA GLU A 67 -5.31 -1.38 -12.58
C GLU A 67 -5.82 -1.33 -14.02
N ILE A 68 -6.60 -2.34 -14.40
CA ILE A 68 -7.06 -2.54 -15.77
C ILE A 68 -8.59 -2.51 -15.75
N VAL A 69 -9.16 -1.74 -16.67
CA VAL A 69 -10.60 -1.72 -16.91
C VAL A 69 -10.91 -2.54 -18.15
N ALA A 70 -11.73 -3.56 -18.02
CA ALA A 70 -12.11 -4.44 -19.12
C ALA A 70 -13.63 -4.60 -19.24
N PRO A 71 -14.18 -4.89 -20.42
CA PRO A 71 -15.58 -5.20 -20.59
C PRO A 71 -16.00 -6.42 -19.75
N SER A 72 -17.11 -6.33 -19.05
CA SER A 72 -17.58 -7.40 -18.14
C SER A 72 -17.89 -8.73 -18.83
N ASN A 73 -18.23 -8.70 -20.12
CA ASN A 73 -18.48 -9.92 -20.92
C ASN A 73 -17.22 -10.78 -21.10
N TRP A 74 -16.01 -10.24 -20.86
CA TRP A 74 -14.74 -10.98 -20.91
C TRP A 74 -14.56 -11.93 -19.71
N LEU A 75 -15.35 -11.78 -18.64
CA LEU A 75 -15.37 -12.74 -17.53
C LEU A 75 -15.70 -14.18 -17.93
N LYS A 76 -16.24 -14.39 -19.14
CA LYS A 76 -16.48 -15.72 -19.69
C LYS A 76 -15.19 -16.53 -19.86
N TRP A 77 -14.09 -15.86 -20.20
CA TRP A 77 -12.79 -16.50 -20.47
C TRP A 77 -11.66 -15.95 -19.60
N LEU A 78 -11.77 -14.69 -19.16
CA LEU A 78 -10.73 -14.04 -18.38
C LEU A 78 -10.77 -14.51 -16.92
N LYS A 79 -9.64 -15.01 -16.43
CA LYS A 79 -9.51 -15.55 -15.07
C LYS A 79 -8.22 -15.07 -14.40
N LYS A 80 -8.17 -15.19 -13.09
CA LYS A 80 -6.95 -15.03 -12.32
C LYS A 80 -5.86 -15.96 -12.84
N GLY A 81 -4.63 -15.46 -12.99
CA GLY A 81 -3.50 -16.17 -13.55
C GLY A 81 -3.32 -15.99 -15.06
N HIS A 82 -4.23 -15.27 -15.73
CA HIS A 82 -4.11 -14.98 -17.16
C HIS A 82 -2.96 -14.02 -17.41
N SER A 83 -2.10 -14.34 -18.39
CA SER A 83 -0.99 -13.47 -18.79
C SER A 83 -1.47 -12.37 -19.70
N VAL A 84 -0.94 -11.18 -19.49
CA VAL A 84 -1.25 -10.00 -20.30
C VAL A 84 0.02 -9.24 -20.63
N LYS A 85 0.01 -8.52 -21.75
CA LYS A 85 1.06 -7.61 -22.15
C LYS A 85 0.56 -6.19 -22.03
N ILE A 86 1.31 -5.36 -21.33
CA ILE A 86 0.97 -3.96 -21.09
C ILE A 86 1.99 -3.11 -21.83
N THR A 87 1.53 -2.33 -22.78
CA THR A 87 2.35 -1.31 -23.45
C THR A 87 2.21 -0.01 -22.67
N ILE A 88 3.31 0.46 -22.11
CA ILE A 88 3.36 1.71 -21.32
C ILE A 88 3.40 2.89 -22.28
N ASP A 89 2.52 3.86 -22.11
CA ASP A 89 2.40 4.99 -23.02
C ASP A 89 3.61 5.94 -22.94
N GLU A 90 4.17 6.13 -21.73
CA GLU A 90 5.27 7.06 -21.47
C GLU A 90 6.63 6.54 -21.98
N THR A 91 6.84 5.23 -21.98
CA THR A 91 8.12 4.62 -22.38
C THR A 91 8.04 3.88 -23.71
N GLY A 92 6.85 3.47 -24.13
CA GLY A 92 6.63 2.60 -25.29
C GLY A 92 7.03 1.15 -25.06
N GLU A 93 7.47 0.78 -23.84
CA GLU A 93 7.88 -0.57 -23.50
C GLU A 93 6.68 -1.51 -23.37
N VAL A 94 6.86 -2.76 -23.81
CA VAL A 94 5.88 -3.82 -23.61
C VAL A 94 6.31 -4.71 -22.47
N LEU A 95 5.54 -4.75 -21.42
CA LEU A 95 5.84 -5.43 -20.17
C LEU A 95 4.86 -6.57 -19.92
N ASP A 96 5.38 -7.68 -19.39
CA ASP A 96 4.56 -8.84 -19.06
C ASP A 96 4.00 -8.72 -17.63
N ALA A 97 2.72 -8.99 -17.51
CA ALA A 97 2.02 -9.01 -16.22
C ALA A 97 1.05 -10.19 -16.15
N ILE A 98 0.64 -10.53 -14.94
CA ILE A 98 -0.30 -11.62 -14.66
C ILE A 98 -1.48 -11.06 -13.88
N ILE A 99 -2.69 -11.42 -14.26
CA ILE A 99 -3.90 -11.05 -13.54
C ILE A 99 -3.92 -11.74 -12.18
N ILE A 100 -3.89 -10.94 -11.12
CA ILE A 100 -3.89 -11.43 -9.74
C ILE A 100 -5.26 -11.35 -9.10
N SER A 101 -6.11 -10.44 -9.57
CA SER A 101 -7.45 -10.23 -9.00
C SER A 101 -8.43 -9.74 -10.06
N LEU A 102 -9.65 -10.21 -9.95
CA LEU A 102 -10.82 -9.70 -10.66
C LEU A 102 -11.66 -8.89 -9.68
N GLY A 103 -12.24 -7.79 -10.13
CA GLY A 103 -13.11 -6.96 -9.31
C GLY A 103 -14.30 -7.75 -8.75
N ALA A 104 -14.74 -7.40 -7.56
CA ALA A 104 -15.86 -8.05 -6.90
C ALA A 104 -17.23 -7.63 -7.46
N ALA A 105 -17.29 -6.55 -8.23
CA ALA A 105 -18.50 -5.99 -8.81
C ALA A 105 -18.26 -5.48 -10.23
N VAL A 106 -19.32 -5.51 -11.03
CA VAL A 106 -19.35 -4.92 -12.37
C VAL A 106 -20.01 -3.56 -12.27
N ASP A 107 -19.41 -2.55 -12.89
CA ASP A 107 -20.07 -1.26 -13.06
C ASP A 107 -21.21 -1.41 -14.09
N ALA A 108 -22.43 -1.22 -13.61
CA ALA A 108 -23.63 -1.44 -14.42
C ALA A 108 -23.82 -0.36 -15.51
N ALA A 109 -23.28 0.83 -15.30
CA ALA A 109 -23.43 1.94 -16.24
C ALA A 109 -22.48 1.80 -17.43
N SER A 110 -21.21 1.47 -17.17
CA SER A 110 -20.18 1.27 -18.17
C SER A 110 -20.07 -0.16 -18.69
N GLN A 111 -20.69 -1.12 -17.99
CA GLN A 111 -20.56 -2.57 -18.24
C GLN A 111 -19.10 -3.04 -18.20
N THR A 112 -18.31 -2.46 -17.33
CA THR A 112 -16.89 -2.78 -17.15
C THR A 112 -16.62 -3.42 -15.79
N ILE A 113 -15.48 -4.09 -15.70
CA ILE A 113 -14.94 -4.65 -14.47
C ILE A 113 -13.49 -4.19 -14.30
N GLU A 114 -13.12 -3.87 -13.07
CA GLU A 114 -11.75 -3.59 -12.71
C GLU A 114 -10.99 -4.89 -12.45
N LEU A 115 -9.76 -4.94 -12.92
CA LEU A 115 -8.84 -6.06 -12.78
C LEU A 115 -7.54 -5.53 -12.20
N LYS A 116 -6.85 -6.35 -11.45
CA LYS A 116 -5.47 -6.06 -11.04
C LYS A 116 -4.52 -7.05 -11.66
N ALA A 117 -3.50 -6.54 -12.31
CA ALA A 117 -2.40 -7.35 -12.84
C ALA A 117 -1.10 -6.93 -12.15
N GLN A 118 -0.29 -7.90 -11.77
CA GLN A 118 1.01 -7.68 -11.19
C GLN A 118 2.09 -7.93 -12.24
N PHE A 119 3.06 -7.03 -12.32
CA PHE A 119 4.22 -7.22 -13.20
C PHE A 119 5.08 -8.38 -12.69
N ASN A 120 5.62 -9.17 -13.63
CA ASN A 120 6.38 -10.37 -13.30
C ASN A 120 7.71 -10.09 -12.61
N LYS A 121 8.24 -8.90 -12.78
CA LYS A 121 9.49 -8.43 -12.16
C LYS A 121 9.44 -6.93 -11.94
N LYS A 122 10.40 -6.43 -11.18
CA LYS A 122 10.60 -4.99 -11.01
C LYS A 122 11.24 -4.42 -12.27
N TYR A 123 10.62 -3.39 -12.83
CA TYR A 123 11.13 -2.61 -13.94
C TYR A 123 11.55 -1.23 -13.44
N GLU A 124 12.79 -0.84 -13.69
CA GLU A 124 13.32 0.47 -13.23
C GLU A 124 12.70 1.65 -13.99
N SER A 125 12.26 1.39 -15.22
CA SER A 125 11.56 2.37 -16.08
C SER A 125 10.11 2.62 -15.69
N LEU A 126 9.54 1.76 -14.84
CA LEU A 126 8.13 1.84 -14.46
C LEU A 126 7.96 2.60 -13.15
N ILE A 127 7.17 3.67 -13.22
CA ILE A 127 6.88 4.54 -12.07
C ILE A 127 5.37 4.54 -11.81
N PRO A 128 4.91 4.52 -10.55
CA PRO A 128 3.49 4.66 -10.22
C PRO A 128 2.87 5.89 -10.86
N GLY A 129 1.67 5.74 -11.42
CA GLY A 129 0.95 6.80 -12.12
C GLY A 129 1.11 6.79 -13.64
N MET A 130 1.95 5.92 -14.19
CA MET A 130 2.01 5.70 -15.64
C MET A 130 0.75 5.04 -16.16
N SER A 131 0.43 5.28 -17.43
CA SER A 131 -0.71 4.72 -18.15
C SER A 131 -0.25 3.77 -19.26
N GLY A 132 -1.18 2.99 -19.79
CA GLY A 132 -0.84 2.06 -20.86
C GLY A 132 -2.03 1.30 -21.43
N ILE A 133 -1.74 0.54 -22.46
CA ILE A 133 -2.72 -0.29 -23.19
C ILE A 133 -2.41 -1.76 -22.92
N VAL A 134 -3.44 -2.50 -22.51
CA VAL A 134 -3.33 -3.93 -22.23
C VAL A 134 -3.76 -4.75 -23.43
N LYS A 135 -2.94 -5.73 -23.80
CA LYS A 135 -3.28 -6.77 -24.77
C LYS A 135 -3.37 -8.12 -24.02
N PHE A 136 -4.50 -8.75 -24.19
CA PHE A 136 -4.75 -10.10 -23.67
C PHE A 136 -4.34 -11.12 -24.73
N GLU A 137 -3.62 -12.15 -24.31
CA GLU A 137 -3.19 -13.27 -25.18
C GLU A 137 -4.10 -14.49 -25.02
#